data_1805561c1fa71edb869a242e414ad0cb
#
_entry.id   1805561c1fa71edb869a242e414ad0cb
#
_cell.length_a   1.000
_cell.length_b   1.000
_cell.length_c   1.000
_cell.angle_alpha   90.00
_cell.angle_beta   90.00
_cell.angle_gamma   90.00
#
_symmetry.space_group_name_H-M   'P 1'
#
loop_
_entity.id
_entity.type
_entity.pdbx_description
1 polymer ?
#
loop_
_entity_poly.entity_id
_entity_poly.type
_entity_poly.pdbx_seq_one_letter_code
_entity_poly.pdbx_strand_id
1 'polypeptide(L)'
;ALKKAIEKKRFGKIHMINANVFWTRKQEYYNLDKWRGTKKYDGGALMNQASHFIDLLTWLNGPVKSIFAQEYKFRNIECEDTASVKIKWKNGAIGTLNVTMLTYPKNFEGSIIVMGEKGLVKVGGIALNKIECWEFEKKIKEDNNMKKLSYDTSSVYGKGHLDFYMNVYDSITKKVKINTDGNE
;
A
#
# COMPACT_ATOMS: atom_id res chain seq x y z
N ALA A 1 -11.25 -6.35 2.65
CA ALA A 1 -11.31 -7.75 2.18
C ALA A 1 -10.01 -8.49 2.48
N LEU A 2 -8.82 -8.02 2.00
CA LEU A 2 -7.54 -8.70 2.14
C LEU A 2 -7.16 -8.98 3.62
N LYS A 3 -7.22 -7.97 4.48
CA LYS A 3 -6.93 -8.13 5.92
C LYS A 3 -7.80 -9.22 6.57
N LYS A 4 -9.11 -9.22 6.30
CA LYS A 4 -10.03 -10.26 6.78
C LYS A 4 -9.66 -11.66 6.29
N ALA A 5 -9.14 -11.81 5.06
CA ALA A 5 -8.69 -13.11 4.55
C ALA A 5 -7.43 -13.60 5.28
N ILE A 6 -6.52 -12.69 5.63
CA ILE A 6 -5.32 -12.99 6.43
C ILE A 6 -5.72 -13.41 7.85
N GLU A 7 -6.56 -12.64 8.52
CA GLU A 7 -7.05 -12.92 9.88
C GLU A 7 -7.79 -14.26 9.97
N LYS A 8 -8.57 -14.60 8.93
CA LYS A 8 -9.23 -15.91 8.79
C LYS A 8 -8.27 -17.04 8.37
N LYS A 9 -6.95 -16.77 8.31
CA LYS A 9 -5.87 -17.73 7.93
C LYS A 9 -6.08 -18.43 6.60
N ARG A 10 -6.76 -17.77 5.65
CA ARG A 10 -7.09 -18.37 4.35
C ARG A 10 -5.86 -18.64 3.47
N PHE A 11 -4.78 -17.89 3.68
CA PHE A 11 -3.52 -18.08 2.96
C PHE A 11 -2.70 -19.29 3.43
N GLY A 12 -3.05 -19.92 4.58
CA GLY A 12 -2.10 -20.79 5.26
C GLY A 12 -0.91 -19.97 5.76
N LYS A 13 0.30 -20.51 5.66
CA LYS A 13 1.53 -19.76 5.93
C LYS A 13 1.79 -18.80 4.78
N ILE A 14 1.92 -17.52 5.08
CA ILE A 14 2.31 -16.50 4.09
C ILE A 14 3.82 -16.64 3.85
N HIS A 15 4.21 -16.74 2.58
CA HIS A 15 5.61 -16.87 2.15
C HIS A 15 6.19 -15.54 1.74
N MET A 16 5.41 -14.76 0.96
CA MET A 16 5.91 -13.54 0.35
C MET A 16 4.82 -12.47 0.26
N ILE A 17 5.22 -11.22 0.49
CA ILE A 17 4.38 -10.05 0.24
C ILE A 17 5.21 -9.02 -0.50
N ASN A 18 4.71 -8.59 -1.65
CA ASN A 18 5.37 -7.54 -2.45
C ASN A 18 4.43 -6.35 -2.62
N ALA A 19 5.00 -5.16 -2.61
CA ALA A 19 4.28 -3.93 -2.94
C ALA A 19 5.07 -3.11 -3.96
N ASN A 20 4.32 -2.46 -4.86
CA ASN A 20 4.88 -1.54 -5.85
C ASN A 20 4.15 -0.20 -5.80
N VAL A 21 4.94 0.88 -5.85
CA VAL A 21 4.46 2.26 -5.97
C VAL A 21 5.19 2.88 -7.15
N PHE A 22 4.60 2.74 -8.32
CA PHE A 22 5.16 3.20 -9.59
C PHE A 22 4.34 4.39 -10.08
N TRP A 23 4.70 5.57 -9.58
CA TRP A 23 3.99 6.80 -9.85
C TRP A 23 4.87 7.81 -10.61
N THR A 24 4.26 8.89 -11.02
CA THR A 24 4.92 9.98 -11.74
C THR A 24 4.90 11.25 -10.90
N ARG A 25 6.08 11.78 -10.61
CA ARG A 25 6.28 13.13 -10.10
C ARG A 25 7.38 13.78 -10.95
N LYS A 26 6.98 14.70 -11.83
CA LYS A 26 7.91 15.46 -12.64
C LYS A 26 8.71 16.46 -11.80
N GLN A 27 9.79 17.01 -12.33
CA GLN A 27 10.59 18.02 -11.62
C GLN A 27 9.75 19.23 -11.23
N GLU A 28 8.79 19.63 -12.07
CA GLU A 28 7.88 20.75 -11.81
C GLU A 28 7.06 20.54 -10.53
N TYR A 29 6.68 19.31 -10.21
CA TYR A 29 5.98 18.98 -8.96
C TYR A 29 6.83 19.36 -7.73
N TYR A 30 8.12 19.08 -7.78
CA TYR A 30 9.03 19.42 -6.68
C TYR A 30 9.33 20.91 -6.61
N ASN A 31 9.25 21.60 -7.73
CA ASN A 31 9.50 23.04 -7.82
C ASN A 31 8.29 23.89 -7.35
N LEU A 32 7.10 23.28 -7.15
CA LEU A 32 5.89 24.01 -6.71
C LEU A 32 6.04 24.61 -5.32
N ASP A 33 6.69 23.91 -4.41
CA ASP A 33 6.80 24.31 -3.01
C ASP A 33 8.19 23.99 -2.47
N LYS A 34 8.72 24.88 -1.64
CA LYS A 34 10.07 24.78 -1.06
C LYS A 34 10.29 23.56 -0.15
N TRP A 35 9.22 22.94 0.35
CA TRP A 35 9.33 21.77 1.23
C TRP A 35 9.44 20.45 0.47
N ARG A 36 8.95 20.40 -0.78
CA ARG A 36 8.93 19.18 -1.58
C ARG A 36 10.33 18.71 -1.92
N GLY A 37 10.56 17.42 -1.78
CA GLY A 37 11.85 16.79 -2.05
C GLY A 37 12.95 17.13 -1.02
N THR A 38 12.62 17.78 0.10
CA THR A 38 13.59 18.07 1.17
C THR A 38 13.62 16.97 2.22
N LYS A 39 14.80 16.69 2.80
CA LYS A 39 14.93 15.70 3.88
C LYS A 39 14.13 16.09 5.12
N LYS A 40 14.08 17.37 5.43
CA LYS A 40 13.47 17.88 6.66
C LYS A 40 11.94 17.81 6.66
N TYR A 41 11.30 18.04 5.53
CA TYR A 41 9.83 18.21 5.48
C TYR A 41 9.11 17.20 4.61
N ASP A 42 9.73 16.68 3.55
CA ASP A 42 9.15 15.71 2.64
C ASP A 42 9.57 14.27 2.97
N GLY A 43 10.86 14.07 3.26
CA GLY A 43 11.41 12.77 3.63
C GLY A 43 11.59 11.78 2.48
N GLY A 44 11.30 12.19 1.22
CA GLY A 44 11.47 11.37 0.03
C GLY A 44 10.28 10.50 -0.35
N ALA A 45 10.45 9.70 -1.39
CA ALA A 45 9.40 8.86 -1.94
C ALA A 45 8.91 7.80 -0.95
N LEU A 46 9.79 7.28 -0.10
CA LEU A 46 9.41 6.29 0.92
C LEU A 46 8.54 6.90 2.01
N MET A 47 8.92 8.07 2.54
CA MET A 47 8.21 8.71 3.66
C MET A 47 6.97 9.47 3.22
N ASN A 48 6.91 9.96 2.00
CA ASN A 48 5.76 10.69 1.48
C ASN A 48 4.83 9.74 0.70
N GLN A 49 5.21 9.37 -0.54
CA GLN A 49 4.28 8.67 -1.43
C GLN A 49 4.07 7.20 -1.03
N ALA A 50 5.07 6.53 -0.50
CA ALA A 50 5.00 5.11 -0.15
C ALA A 50 4.69 4.85 1.33
N SER A 51 4.57 5.85 2.19
CA SER A 51 4.28 5.70 3.62
C SER A 51 3.05 4.83 3.88
N HIS A 52 1.99 5.01 3.10
CA HIS A 52 0.76 4.20 3.21
C HIS A 52 0.98 2.72 2.87
N PHE A 53 1.89 2.42 1.94
CA PHE A 53 2.25 1.04 1.60
C PHE A 53 3.12 0.41 2.68
N ILE A 54 4.01 1.16 3.30
CA ILE A 54 4.83 0.73 4.45
C ILE A 54 3.91 0.35 5.61
N ASP A 55 2.95 1.22 5.94
CA ASP A 55 1.94 0.96 6.94
C ASP A 55 1.11 -0.29 6.61
N LEU A 56 0.57 -0.39 5.39
CA LEU A 56 -0.19 -1.56 4.96
C LEU A 56 0.60 -2.86 5.03
N LEU A 57 1.88 -2.86 4.71
CA LEU A 57 2.73 -4.06 4.78
C LEU A 57 2.89 -4.54 6.23
N THR A 58 3.07 -3.63 7.18
CA THR A 58 3.18 -3.95 8.60
C THR A 58 1.83 -4.34 9.19
N TRP A 59 0.77 -3.63 8.85
CA TRP A 59 -0.59 -3.93 9.27
C TRP A 59 -1.08 -5.30 8.77
N LEU A 60 -0.75 -5.67 7.54
CA LEU A 60 -1.16 -6.95 6.95
C LEU A 60 -0.41 -8.14 7.56
N ASN A 61 0.90 -8.03 7.74
CA ASN A 61 1.76 -9.19 8.05
C ASN A 61 2.50 -9.11 9.40
N GLY A 62 2.30 -8.03 10.14
CA GLY A 62 2.87 -7.84 11.47
C GLY A 62 4.31 -7.32 11.44
N PRO A 63 5.07 -7.51 12.55
CA PRO A 63 6.33 -6.81 12.76
C PRO A 63 7.45 -7.29 11.83
N VAL A 64 8.19 -6.33 11.31
CA VAL A 64 9.39 -6.54 10.49
C VAL A 64 10.54 -7.02 11.37
N LYS A 65 11.34 -7.96 10.88
CA LYS A 65 12.57 -8.45 11.51
C LYS A 65 13.79 -7.71 11.01
N SER A 66 13.92 -7.53 9.70
CA SER A 66 15.05 -6.85 9.08
C SER A 66 14.67 -6.31 7.70
N ILE A 67 15.35 -5.26 7.31
CA ILE A 67 15.26 -4.67 5.97
C ILE A 67 16.66 -4.51 5.37
N PHE A 68 16.70 -4.51 4.04
CA PHE A 68 17.82 -4.06 3.24
C PHE A 68 17.26 -3.16 2.14
N ALA A 69 17.72 -1.94 2.05
CA ALA A 69 17.22 -0.95 1.11
C ALA A 69 18.34 -0.40 0.24
N GLN A 70 17.99 -0.14 -1.01
CA GLN A 70 18.77 0.65 -1.94
C GLN A 70 17.89 1.80 -2.40
N GLU A 71 18.40 3.00 -2.33
CA GLU A 71 17.72 4.23 -2.73
C GLU A 71 18.54 4.98 -3.77
N TYR A 72 17.85 5.74 -4.60
CA TYR A 72 18.47 6.57 -5.60
C TYR A 72 17.69 7.85 -5.85
N LYS A 73 18.38 8.83 -6.38
CA LYS A 73 17.85 10.15 -6.68
C LYS A 73 18.17 10.51 -8.14
N PHE A 74 17.16 10.61 -8.95
CA PHE A 74 17.26 10.99 -10.36
C PHE A 74 16.79 12.43 -10.61
N ARG A 75 15.90 12.96 -9.76
CA ARG A 75 15.45 14.35 -9.81
C ARG A 75 16.40 15.27 -9.07
N ASN A 76 16.32 16.56 -9.36
CA ASN A 76 17.06 17.58 -8.61
C ASN A 76 16.32 17.91 -7.29
N ILE A 77 16.48 17.03 -6.30
CA ILE A 77 15.87 17.10 -4.95
C ILE A 77 16.89 16.62 -3.92
N GLU A 78 16.60 16.75 -2.63
CA GLU A 78 17.51 16.27 -1.57
C GLU A 78 17.33 14.79 -1.25
N CYS A 79 16.08 14.28 -1.34
CA CYS A 79 15.71 12.93 -0.96
C CYS A 79 15.71 11.98 -2.15
N GLU A 80 15.48 10.70 -1.86
CA GLU A 80 15.26 9.69 -2.88
C GLU A 80 13.91 9.87 -3.59
N ASP A 81 13.87 9.55 -4.88
CA ASP A 81 12.68 9.41 -5.70
C ASP A 81 12.46 7.98 -6.21
N THR A 82 13.42 7.11 -5.92
CA THR A 82 13.41 5.71 -6.29
C THR A 82 14.06 4.88 -5.20
N ALA A 83 13.39 3.79 -4.80
CA ALA A 83 13.91 2.86 -3.80
C ALA A 83 13.44 1.42 -4.05
N SER A 84 14.29 0.46 -3.68
CA SER A 84 13.95 -0.95 -3.61
C SER A 84 14.32 -1.48 -2.22
N VAL A 85 13.32 -1.98 -1.50
CA VAL A 85 13.45 -2.44 -0.12
C VAL A 85 13.15 -3.93 -0.06
N LYS A 86 14.10 -4.75 0.40
CA LYS A 86 13.89 -6.15 0.76
C LYS A 86 13.49 -6.23 2.22
N ILE A 87 12.44 -6.98 2.52
CA ILE A 87 11.84 -7.06 3.86
C ILE A 87 11.81 -8.51 4.31
N LYS A 88 12.17 -8.75 5.57
CA LYS A 88 11.96 -10.03 6.26
C LYS A 88 11.11 -9.77 7.51
N TRP A 89 9.99 -10.47 7.64
CA TRP A 89 9.10 -10.38 8.81
C TRP A 89 9.48 -11.37 9.89
N LYS A 90 9.04 -11.10 11.12
CA LYS A 90 9.27 -12.01 12.27
C LYS A 90 8.60 -13.38 12.09
N ASN A 91 7.48 -13.45 11.37
CA ASN A 91 6.79 -14.71 11.05
C ASN A 91 7.49 -15.56 9.96
N GLY A 92 8.63 -15.07 9.42
CA GLY A 92 9.44 -15.77 8.43
C GLY A 92 9.11 -15.45 6.98
N ALA A 93 8.03 -14.72 6.69
CA ALA A 93 7.74 -14.23 5.34
C ALA A 93 8.83 -13.25 4.88
N ILE A 94 9.05 -13.21 3.57
CA ILE A 94 9.93 -12.25 2.90
C ILE A 94 9.14 -11.42 1.89
N GLY A 95 9.73 -10.34 1.40
CA GLY A 95 9.09 -9.55 0.35
C GLY A 95 9.87 -8.33 -0.05
N THR A 96 9.23 -7.51 -0.89
CA THR A 96 9.82 -6.27 -1.40
C THR A 96 8.81 -5.14 -1.39
N LEU A 97 9.34 -3.92 -1.23
CA LEU A 97 8.64 -2.68 -1.57
C LEU A 97 9.50 -1.96 -2.62
N ASN A 98 8.96 -1.78 -3.81
CA ASN A 98 9.61 -1.03 -4.88
C ASN A 98 8.85 0.28 -5.11
N VAL A 99 9.58 1.37 -5.10
CA VAL A 99 9.04 2.72 -5.21
C VAL A 99 9.80 3.48 -6.29
N THR A 100 9.09 4.13 -7.20
CA THR A 100 9.67 5.14 -8.08
C THR A 100 8.64 6.22 -8.43
N MET A 101 9.12 7.45 -8.48
CA MET A 101 8.35 8.62 -8.91
C MET A 101 8.64 8.99 -10.37
N LEU A 102 9.18 8.05 -11.15
CA LEU A 102 9.73 8.30 -12.48
C LEU A 102 8.99 7.58 -13.61
N THR A 103 7.80 7.00 -13.34
CA THR A 103 7.04 6.35 -14.42
C THR A 103 6.61 7.34 -15.50
N TYR A 104 6.56 6.87 -16.74
CA TYR A 104 6.17 7.68 -17.89
C TYR A 104 5.00 7.00 -18.63
N PRO A 105 4.05 7.76 -19.12
CA PRO A 105 3.88 9.22 -19.01
C PRO A 105 3.10 9.66 -17.76
N LYS A 106 2.54 8.70 -17.00
CA LYS A 106 1.64 8.92 -15.85
C LYS A 106 1.83 7.84 -14.78
N ASN A 107 1.12 7.98 -13.65
CA ASN A 107 1.06 6.94 -12.62
C ASN A 107 0.66 5.60 -13.25
N PHE A 108 1.42 4.56 -12.94
CA PHE A 108 1.27 3.23 -13.55
C PHE A 108 0.63 2.23 -12.59
N GLU A 109 1.20 2.07 -11.40
CA GLU A 109 0.80 1.00 -10.48
C GLU A 109 0.91 1.45 -9.02
N GLY A 110 -0.08 1.05 -8.20
CA GLY A 110 0.00 0.97 -6.78
C GLY A 110 -0.57 -0.38 -6.37
N SER A 111 0.26 -1.36 -6.02
CA SER A 111 -0.19 -2.73 -5.81
C SER A 111 0.41 -3.39 -4.58
N ILE A 112 -0.33 -4.39 -4.06
CA ILE A 112 0.14 -5.33 -3.04
C ILE A 112 -0.22 -6.75 -3.50
N ILE A 113 0.75 -7.66 -3.43
CA ILE A 113 0.59 -9.08 -3.73
C ILE A 113 0.90 -9.87 -2.47
N VAL A 114 -0.01 -10.73 -2.04
CA VAL A 114 0.18 -11.65 -0.92
C VAL A 114 0.14 -13.08 -1.42
N MET A 115 1.18 -13.83 -1.12
CA MET A 115 1.35 -15.22 -1.52
C MET A 115 1.55 -16.12 -0.29
N GLY A 116 0.72 -17.13 -0.19
CA GLY A 116 0.78 -18.14 0.87
C GLY A 116 0.56 -19.55 0.34
N GLU A 117 0.64 -20.54 1.23
CA GLU A 117 0.46 -21.96 0.89
C GLU A 117 -0.87 -22.26 0.20
N LYS A 118 -1.92 -21.52 0.56
CA LYS A 118 -3.31 -21.82 0.20
C LYS A 118 -4.03 -20.63 -0.45
N GLY A 119 -3.30 -19.57 -0.80
CA GLY A 119 -3.92 -18.39 -1.39
C GLY A 119 -2.94 -17.46 -2.07
N LEU A 120 -3.45 -16.80 -3.11
CA LEU A 120 -2.79 -15.74 -3.85
C LEU A 120 -3.78 -14.61 -4.06
N VAL A 121 -3.42 -13.41 -3.61
CA VAL A 121 -4.21 -12.21 -3.84
C VAL A 121 -3.33 -11.10 -4.37
N LYS A 122 -3.78 -10.43 -5.44
CA LYS A 122 -3.24 -9.17 -5.91
C LYS A 122 -4.32 -8.09 -5.88
N VAL A 123 -4.06 -7.05 -5.09
CA VAL A 123 -4.80 -5.79 -5.14
C VAL A 123 -3.91 -4.78 -5.86
N GLY A 124 -4.39 -4.21 -6.93
CA GLY A 124 -3.61 -3.36 -7.83
C GLY A 124 -4.37 -2.13 -8.31
N GLY A 125 -4.12 -1.71 -9.54
CA GLY A 125 -4.52 -0.42 -10.07
C GLY A 125 -3.55 0.68 -9.69
N ILE A 126 -3.97 1.93 -9.73
CA ILE A 126 -3.12 3.07 -9.34
C ILE A 126 -3.30 3.49 -7.87
N ALA A 127 -4.37 3.02 -7.20
CA ALA A 127 -4.78 3.41 -5.86
C ALA A 127 -5.27 2.21 -5.02
N LEU A 128 -4.73 1.00 -5.24
CA LEU A 128 -5.21 -0.24 -4.63
C LEU A 128 -6.73 -0.46 -4.86
N ASN A 129 -7.23 -0.03 -6.00
CA ASN A 129 -8.64 0.06 -6.34
C ASN A 129 -9.16 -1.10 -7.20
N LYS A 130 -8.28 -2.06 -7.54
CA LYS A 130 -8.63 -3.23 -8.36
C LYS A 130 -8.21 -4.53 -7.70
N ILE A 131 -9.11 -5.48 -7.61
CA ILE A 131 -8.78 -6.86 -7.24
C ILE A 131 -8.44 -7.60 -8.53
N GLU A 132 -7.14 -7.74 -8.80
CA GLU A 132 -6.62 -8.33 -10.03
C GLU A 132 -6.54 -9.87 -9.92
N CYS A 133 -6.24 -10.37 -8.71
CA CYS A 133 -6.23 -11.80 -8.41
C CYS A 133 -6.84 -12.03 -7.02
N TRP A 134 -7.68 -13.08 -6.90
CA TRP A 134 -8.29 -13.50 -5.64
C TRP A 134 -8.51 -15.00 -5.68
N GLU A 135 -7.46 -15.76 -5.36
CA GLU A 135 -7.47 -17.22 -5.47
C GLU A 135 -7.11 -17.87 -4.13
N PHE A 136 -7.92 -18.85 -3.74
CA PHE A 136 -7.73 -19.64 -2.52
C PHE A 136 -8.04 -21.12 -2.80
N GLU A 137 -7.32 -22.02 -2.11
CA GLU A 137 -7.56 -23.46 -2.15
C GLU A 137 -9.02 -23.79 -1.87
N LYS A 138 -9.60 -23.18 -0.81
CA LYS A 138 -11.02 -23.30 -0.47
C LYS A 138 -11.76 -22.02 -0.85
N LYS A 139 -12.67 -22.13 -1.81
CA LYS A 139 -13.57 -21.03 -2.19
C LYS A 139 -14.71 -20.90 -1.19
N ILE A 140 -15.11 -19.69 -0.90
CA ILE A 140 -16.25 -19.33 -0.08
C ILE A 140 -17.21 -18.45 -0.89
N LYS A 141 -18.46 -18.33 -0.45
CA LYS A 141 -19.51 -17.60 -1.20
C LYS A 141 -19.12 -16.13 -1.49
N GLU A 142 -18.43 -15.50 -0.55
CA GLU A 142 -18.00 -14.11 -0.66
C GLU A 142 -16.97 -13.89 -1.79
N ASP A 143 -16.18 -14.91 -2.15
CA ASP A 143 -15.16 -14.81 -3.20
C ASP A 143 -15.76 -14.46 -4.57
N ASN A 144 -16.99 -14.90 -4.84
CA ASN A 144 -17.68 -14.64 -6.09
C ASN A 144 -17.94 -13.14 -6.34
N ASN A 145 -17.91 -12.33 -5.28
CA ASN A 145 -18.20 -10.91 -5.36
C ASN A 145 -16.94 -10.03 -5.22
N MET A 146 -15.76 -10.61 -5.03
CA MET A 146 -14.55 -9.81 -4.77
C MET A 146 -14.20 -8.86 -5.91
N LYS A 147 -14.33 -9.30 -7.16
CA LYS A 147 -14.08 -8.41 -8.32
C LYS A 147 -15.01 -7.20 -8.39
N LYS A 148 -16.22 -7.30 -7.82
CA LYS A 148 -17.19 -6.19 -7.74
C LYS A 148 -16.74 -5.06 -6.81
N LEU A 149 -15.76 -5.31 -5.93
CA LEU A 149 -15.15 -4.28 -5.10
C LEU A 149 -14.17 -3.40 -5.87
N SER A 150 -13.82 -3.79 -7.09
CA SER A 150 -12.97 -2.98 -7.97
C SER A 150 -13.75 -1.79 -8.51
N TYR A 151 -13.08 -0.64 -8.61
CA TYR A 151 -13.64 0.57 -9.19
C TYR A 151 -12.58 1.32 -10.00
N ASP A 152 -13.03 2.14 -10.94
CA ASP A 152 -12.14 2.99 -11.72
C ASP A 152 -11.89 4.32 -11.01
N THR A 153 -10.64 4.77 -11.09
CA THR A 153 -10.21 6.08 -10.59
C THR A 153 -9.04 6.59 -11.42
N SER A 154 -8.99 7.90 -11.62
CA SER A 154 -7.83 8.59 -12.19
C SER A 154 -6.90 9.16 -11.10
N SER A 155 -7.33 9.09 -9.83
CA SER A 155 -6.60 9.63 -8.68
C SER A 155 -5.99 8.52 -7.83
N VAL A 156 -4.78 8.75 -7.32
CA VAL A 156 -4.11 7.88 -6.35
C VAL A 156 -4.79 7.88 -4.97
N TYR A 157 -5.66 8.83 -4.70
CA TYR A 157 -6.39 8.92 -3.42
C TYR A 157 -7.56 7.93 -3.30
N GLY A 158 -8.02 7.35 -4.43
CA GLY A 158 -9.15 6.44 -4.42
C GLY A 158 -10.46 7.05 -3.92
N LYS A 159 -11.32 6.24 -3.29
CA LYS A 159 -12.63 6.64 -2.75
C LYS A 159 -12.79 6.43 -1.23
N GLY A 160 -11.75 6.03 -0.54
CA GLY A 160 -11.83 5.63 0.88
C GLY A 160 -12.05 6.78 1.89
N HIS A 161 -11.80 8.04 1.49
CA HIS A 161 -11.90 9.17 2.40
C HIS A 161 -13.32 9.40 2.93
N LEU A 162 -14.34 9.23 2.09
CA LEU A 162 -15.73 9.43 2.51
C LEU A 162 -16.11 8.46 3.64
N ASP A 163 -15.82 7.17 3.47
CA ASP A 163 -16.12 6.15 4.47
C ASP A 163 -15.37 6.41 5.77
N PHE A 164 -14.13 6.88 5.69
CA PHE A 164 -13.35 7.27 6.86
C PHE A 164 -14.01 8.45 7.60
N TYR A 165 -14.33 9.53 6.92
CA TYR A 165 -14.99 10.68 7.54
C TYR A 165 -16.35 10.33 8.11
N MET A 166 -17.13 9.49 7.44
CA MET A 166 -18.41 9.01 7.98
C MET A 166 -18.23 8.20 9.25
N ASN A 167 -17.21 7.33 9.32
CA ASN A 167 -16.91 6.58 10.53
C ASN A 167 -16.47 7.49 11.69
N VAL A 168 -15.66 8.53 11.42
CA VAL A 168 -15.28 9.54 12.43
C VAL A 168 -16.52 10.29 12.92
N TYR A 169 -17.38 10.75 12.02
CA TYR A 169 -18.62 11.43 12.36
C TYR A 169 -19.55 10.54 13.23
N ASP A 170 -19.75 9.28 12.82
CA ASP A 170 -20.59 8.35 13.54
C ASP A 170 -19.97 7.98 14.91
N SER A 171 -18.66 7.92 15.01
CA SER A 171 -17.96 7.69 16.27
C SER A 171 -18.21 8.82 17.28
N ILE A 172 -18.18 10.06 16.82
CA ILE A 172 -18.43 11.25 17.67
C ILE A 172 -19.90 11.37 18.05
N THR A 173 -20.81 11.20 17.09
CA THR A 173 -22.24 11.51 17.28
C THR A 173 -23.06 10.33 17.79
N LYS A 174 -22.72 9.09 17.38
CA LYS A 174 -23.49 7.88 17.68
C LYS A 174 -22.75 6.92 18.59
N LYS A 175 -21.55 7.26 19.08
CA LYS A 175 -20.69 6.41 19.92
C LYS A 175 -20.35 5.04 19.28
N VAL A 176 -20.33 4.97 17.95
CA VAL A 176 -19.86 3.81 17.21
C VAL A 176 -18.34 3.70 17.37
N LYS A 177 -17.79 2.48 17.41
CA LYS A 177 -16.34 2.27 17.49
C LYS A 177 -15.65 2.90 16.27
N ILE A 178 -14.65 3.73 16.54
CA ILE A 178 -13.76 4.25 15.47
C ILE A 178 -12.93 3.11 14.89
N ASN A 179 -12.76 3.11 13.56
CA ASN A 179 -12.01 2.07 12.87
C ASN A 179 -10.49 2.22 13.03
N THR A 180 -10.02 3.44 13.14
CA THR A 180 -8.59 3.78 13.29
C THR A 180 -8.48 4.86 14.34
N ASP A 181 -7.76 4.60 15.42
CA ASP A 181 -7.51 5.58 16.49
C ASP A 181 -6.04 6.03 16.50
N GLY A 182 -5.71 6.98 17.38
CA GLY A 182 -4.36 7.54 17.47
C GLY A 182 -3.31 6.63 18.10
N ASN A 183 -3.67 5.40 18.47
CA ASN A 183 -2.79 4.41 19.09
C ASN A 183 -2.37 3.30 18.11
N GLU A 184 -2.94 3.27 16.90
CA GLU A 184 -2.57 2.35 15.81
C GLU A 184 -1.40 2.94 14.96
#